data_a500694a8f2664851d20d6043e42c73d
#
_entry.id   a500694a8f2664851d20d6043e42c73d
#
_cell.length_a   1.000
_cell.length_b   1.000
_cell.length_c   1.000
_cell.angle_alpha   90.00
_cell.angle_beta   90.00
_cell.angle_gamma   90.00
#
_symmetry.space_group_name_H-M   'P 1'
#
loop_
_entity.id
_entity.type
_entity.pdbx_description
1 polymer ?
#
loop_
_entity_poly.entity_id
_entity_poly.type
_entity_poly.pdbx_seq_one_letter_code
_entity_poly.pdbx_strand_id
1 'polypeptide(L)'
;MQKELSKKNKIKNKNHCRIFTMENLLCLLIIICPILDVSSFIFRNFFNTNFSISTFVRPIIPIVAITYIFFKDKIKPQIIIAGIAYLGYAICHVYIFYKIKTGCAYGNELREIQYLVNYTFMVMNLFIYIYFFAVKNREKEITQQTVGKSLEKVKKAVLIALTIYIALMYLALITKTSSFTYGETQVGYKGWFESGNSIGTIMLLSLFIVLPMLNKENKLAIRIWVLMITVLVGAYLCTLLGTRTGLFGFIIVVMAYIAFTVLYNLLNKNKLNKKILTIGVIILVLVGIAVTIFGSKTIERRRELKNKENEIYDTMTNQTAHVTGDTVELVKKIKAGQMDENYMSESMQQAYLDLYNTANEKQISNTNMRTLQLIYHSNLIKEQNSIPMLLFGNGYMSHYYEMIFEMEVPAFLFNFGVIGFFLYFIPFLIIAVYGIYVILKKFRVVKVEFAMALSGLWFAIIISFLSGYTFFNSSTMMIIIALSVIVINQIKDIDDNEVKIYNPEKGNDTL
;
A
#
# COMPACT_ATOMS: atom_id res chain seq x y z
N MET A 1 15.68 -51.29 20.41
CA MET A 1 16.19 -50.81 19.13
C MET A 1 15.06 -50.47 18.11
N GLN A 2 14.14 -51.39 17.77
CA GLN A 2 13.03 -51.10 16.82
C GLN A 2 12.03 -50.05 17.31
N LYS A 3 11.73 -49.96 18.63
CA LYS A 3 10.85 -48.91 19.20
C LYS A 3 11.47 -47.50 19.17
N GLU A 4 12.79 -47.37 19.26
CA GLU A 4 13.51 -46.12 19.17
C GLU A 4 13.61 -45.60 17.72
N LEU A 5 13.83 -46.53 16.77
CA LEU A 5 13.79 -46.21 15.33
C LEU A 5 12.40 -45.77 14.88
N SER A 6 11.33 -46.36 15.38
CA SER A 6 9.94 -45.95 15.13
C SER A 6 9.64 -44.56 15.72
N LYS A 7 10.15 -44.26 16.94
CA LYS A 7 10.02 -42.90 17.52
C LYS A 7 10.81 -41.84 16.75
N LYS A 8 12.06 -42.14 16.33
CA LYS A 8 12.86 -41.24 15.50
C LYS A 8 12.22 -40.98 14.12
N ASN A 9 11.65 -41.99 13.49
CA ASN A 9 10.95 -41.83 12.22
C ASN A 9 9.61 -41.05 12.36
N LYS A 10 8.86 -41.24 13.46
CA LYS A 10 7.68 -40.41 13.76
C LYS A 10 8.04 -38.96 14.05
N ILE A 11 9.20 -38.71 14.68
CA ILE A 11 9.68 -37.33 14.94
C ILE A 11 10.20 -36.68 13.64
N LYS A 12 10.90 -37.44 12.78
CA LYS A 12 11.34 -36.95 11.46
C LYS A 12 10.15 -36.64 10.54
N ASN A 13 9.13 -37.50 10.48
CA ASN A 13 7.91 -37.23 9.71
C ASN A 13 7.08 -36.08 10.27
N LYS A 14 7.05 -35.86 11.60
CA LYS A 14 6.41 -34.67 12.19
C LYS A 14 7.14 -33.38 11.85
N ASN A 15 8.45 -33.41 11.64
CA ASN A 15 9.24 -32.26 11.26
C ASN A 15 9.12 -31.91 9.75
N HIS A 16 9.00 -32.91 8.87
CA HIS A 16 8.75 -32.68 7.44
C HIS A 16 7.34 -32.11 7.15
N CYS A 17 6.32 -32.49 7.94
CA CYS A 17 4.96 -31.93 7.80
C CYS A 17 4.81 -30.49 8.32
N ARG A 18 5.81 -29.93 9.03
CA ARG A 18 5.78 -28.56 9.58
C ARG A 18 6.19 -27.48 8.60
N ILE A 19 6.75 -27.79 7.44
CA ILE A 19 7.22 -26.82 6.46
C ILE A 19 6.04 -26.19 5.68
N PHE A 20 4.99 -26.95 5.43
CA PHE A 20 3.78 -26.49 4.71
C PHE A 20 2.65 -26.10 5.66
N THR A 21 2.84 -25.03 6.43
CA THR A 21 1.72 -24.40 7.13
C THR A 21 1.16 -23.25 6.29
N MET A 22 -0.15 -22.98 6.37
CA MET A 22 -0.77 -21.84 5.67
C MET A 22 -0.11 -20.50 6.02
N GLU A 23 0.31 -20.32 7.27
CA GLU A 23 1.07 -19.14 7.68
C GLU A 23 2.38 -18.99 6.91
N ASN A 24 3.13 -20.08 6.69
CA ASN A 24 4.38 -20.05 5.94
C ASN A 24 4.12 -19.73 4.45
N LEU A 25 3.03 -20.25 3.87
CA LEU A 25 2.62 -19.96 2.50
C LEU A 25 2.23 -18.48 2.33
N LEU A 26 1.50 -17.93 3.29
CA LEU A 26 1.14 -16.50 3.31
C LEU A 26 2.39 -15.61 3.50
N CYS A 27 3.33 -16.00 4.36
CA CYS A 27 4.63 -15.31 4.48
C CYS A 27 5.44 -15.39 3.18
N LEU A 28 5.40 -16.53 2.49
CA LEU A 28 6.05 -16.69 1.18
C LEU A 28 5.50 -15.70 0.14
N LEU A 29 4.19 -15.44 0.15
CA LEU A 29 3.60 -14.45 -0.75
C LEU A 29 4.24 -13.06 -0.57
N ILE A 30 4.48 -12.63 0.67
CA ILE A 30 5.17 -11.36 0.96
C ILE A 30 6.61 -11.39 0.41
N ILE A 31 7.33 -12.51 0.63
CA ILE A 31 8.74 -12.63 0.23
C ILE A 31 8.92 -12.61 -1.29
N ILE A 32 8.00 -13.20 -2.05
CA ILE A 32 8.10 -13.27 -3.51
C ILE A 32 7.62 -12.01 -4.24
N CYS A 33 6.91 -11.08 -3.55
CA CYS A 33 6.43 -9.84 -4.17
C CYS A 33 7.51 -9.08 -4.98
N PRO A 34 8.75 -8.86 -4.47
CA PRO A 34 9.79 -8.18 -5.22
C PRO A 34 10.11 -8.85 -6.56
N ILE A 35 10.15 -10.19 -6.57
CA ILE A 35 10.45 -10.99 -7.78
C ILE A 35 9.29 -10.88 -8.78
N LEU A 36 8.06 -10.92 -8.28
CA LEU A 36 6.86 -10.76 -9.12
C LEU A 36 6.80 -9.36 -9.75
N ASP A 37 7.16 -8.31 -9.02
CA ASP A 37 7.19 -6.95 -9.54
C ASP A 37 8.24 -6.80 -10.65
N VAL A 38 9.46 -7.32 -10.44
CA VAL A 38 10.51 -7.31 -11.46
C VAL A 38 10.12 -8.16 -12.67
N SER A 39 9.47 -9.31 -12.46
CA SER A 39 8.97 -10.12 -13.59
C SER A 39 7.99 -9.32 -14.46
N SER A 40 7.08 -8.56 -13.85
CA SER A 40 6.14 -7.70 -14.57
C SER A 40 6.86 -6.64 -15.41
N PHE A 41 7.89 -6.02 -14.84
CA PHE A 41 8.73 -5.06 -15.55
C PHE A 41 9.45 -5.69 -16.76
N ILE A 42 10.04 -6.88 -16.56
CA ILE A 42 10.74 -7.61 -17.63
C ILE A 42 9.76 -7.95 -18.76
N PHE A 43 8.60 -8.53 -18.45
CA PHE A 43 7.62 -8.92 -19.47
C PHE A 43 7.14 -7.71 -20.28
N ARG A 44 6.91 -6.56 -19.63
CA ARG A 44 6.47 -5.35 -20.33
C ARG A 44 7.55 -4.75 -21.23
N ASN A 45 8.79 -4.64 -20.73
CA ASN A 45 9.84 -3.91 -21.44
C ASN A 45 10.61 -4.76 -22.47
N PHE A 46 10.76 -6.07 -22.24
CA PHE A 46 11.52 -6.94 -23.14
C PHE A 46 10.63 -7.73 -24.09
N PHE A 47 9.45 -8.13 -23.65
CA PHE A 47 8.53 -8.93 -24.46
C PHE A 47 7.37 -8.12 -25.02
N ASN A 48 7.27 -6.84 -24.67
CA ASN A 48 6.22 -5.91 -25.09
C ASN A 48 4.79 -6.48 -24.87
N THR A 49 4.63 -7.25 -23.78
CA THR A 49 3.38 -7.88 -23.41
C THR A 49 2.85 -7.29 -22.13
N ASN A 50 1.53 -7.03 -22.09
CA ASN A 50 0.85 -6.66 -20.84
C ASN A 50 0.62 -7.86 -19.91
N PHE A 51 1.03 -9.06 -20.33
CA PHE A 51 0.94 -10.28 -19.57
C PHE A 51 2.05 -10.30 -18.50
N SER A 52 1.69 -10.62 -17.28
CA SER A 52 2.61 -10.70 -16.16
C SER A 52 2.39 -12.00 -15.39
N ILE A 53 3.47 -12.71 -15.06
CA ILE A 53 3.43 -13.89 -14.20
C ILE A 53 2.76 -13.54 -12.86
N SER A 54 2.94 -12.30 -12.40
CA SER A 54 2.36 -11.85 -11.14
C SER A 54 0.83 -11.91 -11.10
N THR A 55 0.17 -11.71 -12.25
CA THR A 55 -1.30 -11.77 -12.38
C THR A 55 -1.86 -13.16 -12.05
N PHE A 56 -1.08 -14.22 -12.27
CA PHE A 56 -1.49 -15.60 -11.98
C PHE A 56 -1.01 -16.05 -10.59
N VAL A 57 0.23 -15.75 -10.23
CA VAL A 57 0.83 -16.26 -8.99
C VAL A 57 0.18 -15.63 -7.76
N ARG A 58 -0.13 -14.34 -7.79
CA ARG A 58 -0.72 -13.64 -6.64
C ARG A 58 -2.09 -14.18 -6.22
N PRO A 59 -3.03 -14.52 -7.10
CA PRO A 59 -4.31 -15.09 -6.74
C PRO A 59 -4.24 -16.53 -6.24
N ILE A 60 -3.25 -17.33 -6.67
CA ILE A 60 -3.17 -18.76 -6.32
C ILE A 60 -3.14 -18.96 -4.80
N ILE A 61 -2.28 -18.22 -4.09
CA ILE A 61 -2.12 -18.40 -2.63
C ILE A 61 -3.39 -18.06 -1.86
N PRO A 62 -4.07 -16.92 -2.10
CA PRO A 62 -5.37 -16.63 -1.50
C PRO A 62 -6.45 -17.66 -1.83
N ILE A 63 -6.51 -18.13 -3.07
CA ILE A 63 -7.46 -19.17 -3.47
C ILE A 63 -7.21 -20.45 -2.67
N VAL A 64 -5.96 -20.89 -2.56
CA VAL A 64 -5.59 -22.06 -1.75
C VAL A 64 -5.95 -21.85 -0.28
N ALA A 65 -5.72 -20.65 0.26
CA ALA A 65 -6.04 -20.32 1.64
C ALA A 65 -7.55 -20.34 1.90
N ILE A 66 -8.38 -19.80 1.00
CA ILE A 66 -9.85 -19.84 1.09
C ILE A 66 -10.33 -21.27 0.98
N THR A 67 -9.83 -22.02 0.01
CA THR A 67 -10.17 -23.44 -0.17
C THR A 67 -9.85 -24.23 1.11
N TYR A 68 -8.70 -23.95 1.74
CA TYR A 68 -8.34 -24.57 3.02
C TYR A 68 -9.33 -24.20 4.13
N ILE A 69 -9.73 -22.93 4.25
CA ILE A 69 -10.73 -22.47 5.23
C ILE A 69 -12.06 -23.19 4.97
N PHE A 70 -12.46 -23.29 3.70
CA PHE A 70 -13.71 -23.91 3.29
C PHE A 70 -13.80 -25.39 3.70
N PHE A 71 -12.74 -26.16 3.46
CA PHE A 71 -12.77 -27.61 3.71
C PHE A 71 -12.39 -28.02 5.13
N LYS A 72 -11.59 -27.23 5.86
CA LYS A 72 -11.12 -27.60 7.19
C LYS A 72 -11.79 -26.89 8.36
N ASP A 73 -12.24 -25.68 8.13
CA ASP A 73 -12.85 -24.87 9.16
C ASP A 73 -14.33 -24.65 8.80
N LYS A 74 -15.26 -24.79 9.73
CA LYS A 74 -16.68 -24.52 9.47
C LYS A 74 -16.86 -23.06 9.05
N ILE A 75 -17.34 -22.84 7.83
CA ILE A 75 -17.56 -21.48 7.31
C ILE A 75 -18.66 -20.83 8.13
N LYS A 76 -18.33 -19.68 8.70
CA LYS A 76 -19.32 -18.85 9.40
C LYS A 76 -20.28 -18.24 8.36
N PRO A 77 -21.59 -18.25 8.60
CA PRO A 77 -22.59 -17.69 7.68
C PRO A 77 -22.26 -16.25 7.24
N GLN A 78 -21.63 -15.47 8.11
CA GLN A 78 -21.20 -14.09 7.82
C GLN A 78 -20.23 -14.00 6.63
N ILE A 79 -19.36 -14.99 6.42
CA ILE A 79 -18.40 -15.02 5.29
C ILE A 79 -19.18 -15.25 3.98
N ILE A 80 -20.19 -16.11 4.01
CA ILE A 80 -21.05 -16.37 2.83
C ILE A 80 -21.83 -15.09 2.48
N ILE A 81 -22.45 -14.44 3.47
CA ILE A 81 -23.19 -13.19 3.27
C ILE A 81 -22.28 -12.10 2.70
N ALA A 82 -21.07 -11.94 3.24
CA ALA A 82 -20.09 -10.99 2.72
C ALA A 82 -19.71 -11.32 1.26
N GLY A 83 -19.48 -12.59 0.92
CA GLY A 83 -19.19 -13.01 -0.46
C GLY A 83 -20.34 -12.70 -1.43
N ILE A 84 -21.60 -12.94 -1.01
CA ILE A 84 -22.79 -12.60 -1.81
C ILE A 84 -22.91 -11.08 -1.99
N ALA A 85 -22.65 -10.29 -0.95
CA ALA A 85 -22.69 -8.83 -1.02
C ALA A 85 -21.63 -8.29 -2.00
N TYR A 86 -20.41 -8.82 -1.96
CA TYR A 86 -19.36 -8.46 -2.91
C TYR A 86 -19.73 -8.83 -4.35
N LEU A 87 -20.29 -10.03 -4.56
CA LEU A 87 -20.72 -10.46 -5.89
C LEU A 87 -21.87 -9.58 -6.43
N GLY A 88 -22.84 -9.26 -5.59
CA GLY A 88 -23.94 -8.35 -5.93
C GLY A 88 -23.44 -6.96 -6.30
N TYR A 89 -22.51 -6.42 -5.51
CA TYR A 89 -21.86 -5.16 -5.82
C TYR A 89 -21.12 -5.23 -7.18
N ALA A 90 -20.30 -6.26 -7.41
CA ALA A 90 -19.55 -6.41 -8.65
C ALA A 90 -20.43 -6.46 -9.89
N ILE A 91 -21.54 -7.20 -9.81
CA ILE A 91 -22.53 -7.29 -10.93
C ILE A 91 -23.13 -5.91 -11.20
N CYS A 92 -23.59 -5.20 -10.17
CA CYS A 92 -24.16 -3.86 -10.31
C CYS A 92 -23.13 -2.87 -10.90
N HIS A 93 -21.89 -2.88 -10.38
CA HIS A 93 -20.83 -2.01 -10.85
C HIS A 93 -20.50 -2.25 -12.33
N VAL A 94 -20.30 -3.50 -12.75
CA VAL A 94 -20.00 -3.84 -14.16
C VAL A 94 -21.16 -3.48 -15.07
N TYR A 95 -22.40 -3.68 -14.61
CA TYR A 95 -23.58 -3.30 -15.38
C TYR A 95 -23.64 -1.78 -15.61
N ILE A 96 -23.39 -0.99 -14.57
CA ILE A 96 -23.40 0.48 -14.67
C ILE A 96 -22.24 0.93 -15.56
N PHE A 97 -21.04 0.38 -15.37
CA PHE A 97 -19.91 0.65 -16.24
C PHE A 97 -20.23 0.38 -17.71
N TYR A 98 -20.87 -0.74 -18.01
CA TYR A 98 -21.32 -1.07 -19.39
C TYR A 98 -22.26 -0.02 -19.94
N LYS A 99 -23.20 0.48 -19.12
CA LYS A 99 -24.16 1.51 -19.56
C LYS A 99 -23.51 2.86 -19.86
N ILE A 100 -22.56 3.28 -19.03
CA ILE A 100 -21.86 4.56 -19.19
C ILE A 100 -20.93 4.52 -20.40
N LYS A 101 -20.30 3.38 -20.60
CA LYS A 101 -19.36 3.16 -21.68
C LYS A 101 -20.02 3.16 -23.07
N THR A 102 -21.33 2.99 -23.16
CA THR A 102 -22.02 3.04 -24.44
C THR A 102 -21.72 4.38 -25.13
N GLY A 103 -20.81 4.36 -26.10
CA GLY A 103 -20.28 5.56 -26.76
C GLY A 103 -18.86 5.98 -26.35
N CYS A 104 -18.11 5.14 -25.59
CA CYS A 104 -16.72 5.45 -25.26
C CYS A 104 -15.78 4.31 -25.72
N ALA A 105 -14.95 4.57 -26.74
CA ALA A 105 -14.07 3.57 -27.35
C ALA A 105 -12.98 3.03 -26.42
N TYR A 106 -12.64 3.75 -25.35
CA TYR A 106 -11.56 3.37 -24.43
C TYR A 106 -12.00 2.49 -23.26
N GLY A 107 -13.31 2.38 -23.00
CA GLY A 107 -13.82 1.50 -21.96
C GLY A 107 -13.77 0.03 -22.41
N ASN A 108 -13.30 -0.87 -21.53
CA ASN A 108 -13.29 -2.30 -21.77
C ASN A 108 -13.76 -3.05 -20.53
N GLU A 109 -14.88 -3.81 -20.66
CA GLU A 109 -15.51 -4.52 -19.55
C GLU A 109 -14.60 -5.59 -18.96
N LEU A 110 -13.82 -6.29 -19.78
CA LEU A 110 -12.87 -7.30 -19.30
C LEU A 110 -11.80 -6.66 -18.42
N ARG A 111 -11.34 -5.48 -18.78
CA ARG A 111 -10.37 -4.72 -18.00
C ARG A 111 -10.98 -4.26 -16.68
N GLU A 112 -12.23 -3.79 -16.70
CA GLU A 112 -12.95 -3.41 -15.48
C GLU A 112 -13.16 -4.59 -14.54
N ILE A 113 -13.56 -5.75 -15.07
CA ILE A 113 -13.67 -7.00 -14.30
C ILE A 113 -12.31 -7.37 -13.70
N GLN A 114 -11.23 -7.26 -14.47
CA GLN A 114 -9.87 -7.52 -13.97
C GLN A 114 -9.49 -6.60 -12.80
N TYR A 115 -9.83 -5.32 -12.86
CA TYR A 115 -9.60 -4.39 -11.76
C TYR A 115 -10.42 -4.75 -10.53
N LEU A 116 -11.72 -5.01 -10.68
CA LEU A 116 -12.58 -5.46 -9.58
C LEU A 116 -12.05 -6.72 -8.91
N VAL A 117 -11.65 -7.72 -9.69
CA VAL A 117 -11.06 -8.95 -9.16
C VAL A 117 -9.80 -8.65 -8.36
N ASN A 118 -8.91 -7.82 -8.88
CA ASN A 118 -7.68 -7.44 -8.17
C ASN A 118 -7.97 -6.79 -6.82
N TYR A 119 -8.91 -5.83 -6.75
CA TYR A 119 -9.25 -5.16 -5.51
C TYR A 119 -9.99 -6.07 -4.52
N THR A 120 -10.87 -6.92 -5.01
CA THR A 120 -11.54 -7.94 -4.18
C THR A 120 -10.51 -8.88 -3.55
N PHE A 121 -9.51 -9.33 -4.32
CA PHE A 121 -8.42 -10.14 -3.79
C PHE A 121 -7.59 -9.41 -2.72
N MET A 122 -7.40 -8.10 -2.83
CA MET A 122 -6.67 -7.32 -1.82
C MET A 122 -7.39 -7.33 -0.47
N VAL A 123 -8.69 -7.01 -0.46
CA VAL A 123 -9.51 -7.04 0.77
C VAL A 123 -9.65 -8.47 1.29
N MET A 124 -9.81 -9.43 0.42
CA MET A 124 -9.88 -10.84 0.76
C MET A 124 -8.60 -11.31 1.44
N ASN A 125 -7.42 -10.90 0.94
CA ASN A 125 -6.14 -11.15 1.60
C ASN A 125 -6.10 -10.55 3.01
N LEU A 126 -6.63 -9.35 3.24
CA LEU A 126 -6.71 -8.77 4.59
C LEU A 126 -7.44 -9.73 5.54
N PHE A 127 -8.63 -10.21 5.16
CA PHE A 127 -9.40 -11.14 5.98
C PHE A 127 -8.71 -12.50 6.17
N ILE A 128 -8.06 -13.03 5.13
CA ILE A 128 -7.29 -14.28 5.21
C ILE A 128 -6.14 -14.13 6.22
N TYR A 129 -5.36 -13.06 6.13
CA TYR A 129 -4.24 -12.84 7.05
C TYR A 129 -4.72 -12.62 8.49
N ILE A 130 -5.78 -11.83 8.70
CA ILE A 130 -6.41 -11.67 10.02
C ILE A 130 -6.84 -13.03 10.56
N TYR A 131 -7.50 -13.85 9.74
CA TYR A 131 -7.95 -15.17 10.14
C TYR A 131 -6.80 -16.06 10.61
N PHE A 132 -5.75 -16.23 9.80
CA PHE A 132 -4.65 -17.13 10.14
C PHE A 132 -3.74 -16.60 11.26
N PHE A 133 -3.46 -15.31 11.28
CA PHE A 133 -2.48 -14.74 12.22
C PHE A 133 -3.10 -14.16 13.49
N ALA A 134 -4.38 -13.79 13.49
CA ALA A 134 -5.00 -13.14 14.63
C ALA A 134 -6.20 -13.91 15.25
N VAL A 135 -6.88 -14.79 14.51
CA VAL A 135 -8.05 -15.51 15.00
C VAL A 135 -7.75 -16.98 15.28
N LYS A 136 -7.36 -17.72 14.25
CA LYS A 136 -7.16 -19.19 14.32
C LYS A 136 -6.15 -19.62 15.37
N ASN A 137 -5.10 -18.87 15.58
CA ASN A 137 -4.05 -19.18 16.56
C ASN A 137 -4.53 -19.02 18.00
N ARG A 138 -5.61 -18.27 18.26
CA ARG A 138 -6.19 -18.08 19.59
C ARG A 138 -7.25 -19.14 19.91
N GLU A 139 -8.01 -19.59 18.90
CA GLU A 139 -9.05 -20.63 19.09
C GLU A 139 -8.46 -22.00 19.49
N LYS A 140 -7.16 -22.22 19.28
CA LYS A 140 -6.47 -23.49 19.59
C LYS A 140 -5.89 -23.58 21.00
N GLU A 141 -6.29 -22.73 21.95
CA GLU A 141 -5.69 -22.65 23.31
C GLU A 141 -4.16 -22.56 23.33
N ILE A 142 -3.61 -22.06 22.24
CA ILE A 142 -2.16 -22.00 22.07
C ILE A 142 -1.68 -20.77 22.84
N THR A 143 -0.93 -21.00 23.90
CA THR A 143 -0.29 -19.99 24.77
C THR A 143 0.16 -18.74 24.01
N GLN A 144 0.13 -17.57 24.66
CA GLN A 144 0.65 -16.27 24.16
C GLN A 144 1.99 -16.37 23.40
N GLN A 145 2.81 -17.38 23.74
CA GLN A 145 4.06 -17.70 23.05
C GLN A 145 3.88 -18.09 21.58
N THR A 146 2.78 -18.71 21.20
CA THR A 146 2.57 -19.20 19.81
C THR A 146 2.06 -18.11 18.89
N VAL A 147 1.21 -17.23 19.40
CA VAL A 147 0.74 -16.02 18.66
C VAL A 147 1.92 -15.08 18.40
N GLY A 148 2.78 -14.86 19.39
CA GLY A 148 4.01 -14.08 19.24
C GLY A 148 4.95 -14.68 18.16
N LYS A 149 5.10 -16.00 18.10
CA LYS A 149 5.92 -16.67 17.08
C LYS A 149 5.36 -16.52 15.67
N SER A 150 4.04 -16.55 15.52
CA SER A 150 3.38 -16.39 14.22
C SER A 150 3.57 -14.96 13.68
N LEU A 151 3.43 -13.95 14.52
CA LEU A 151 3.64 -12.57 14.17
C LEU A 151 5.11 -12.27 13.80
N GLU A 152 6.06 -12.90 14.50
CA GLU A 152 7.50 -12.80 14.17
C GLU A 152 7.83 -13.36 12.77
N LYS A 153 7.06 -14.35 12.27
CA LYS A 153 7.21 -14.84 10.89
C LYS A 153 6.85 -13.75 9.88
N VAL A 154 5.75 -13.02 10.11
CA VAL A 154 5.33 -11.90 9.21
C VAL A 154 6.40 -10.82 9.16
N LYS A 155 6.93 -10.39 10.32
CA LYS A 155 7.99 -9.38 10.37
C LYS A 155 9.26 -9.82 9.65
N LYS A 156 9.67 -11.07 9.85
CA LYS A 156 10.83 -11.65 9.14
C LYS A 156 10.58 -11.73 7.63
N ALA A 157 9.37 -12.10 7.21
CA ALA A 157 9.01 -12.11 5.80
C ALA A 157 9.11 -10.71 5.18
N VAL A 158 8.64 -9.68 5.88
CA VAL A 158 8.78 -8.28 5.43
C VAL A 158 10.26 -7.85 5.40
N LEU A 159 11.07 -8.22 6.39
CA LEU A 159 12.51 -7.91 6.39
C LEU A 159 13.22 -8.55 5.20
N ILE A 160 12.91 -9.83 4.89
CA ILE A 160 13.49 -10.53 3.74
C ILE A 160 13.02 -9.86 2.44
N ALA A 161 11.73 -9.57 2.29
CA ALA A 161 11.19 -8.88 1.12
C ALA A 161 11.87 -7.51 0.92
N LEU A 162 12.00 -6.71 1.98
CA LEU A 162 12.68 -5.41 1.94
C LEU A 162 14.14 -5.55 1.52
N THR A 163 14.83 -6.59 2.00
CA THR A 163 16.21 -6.90 1.60
C THR A 163 16.30 -7.21 0.11
N ILE A 164 15.36 -7.98 -0.43
CA ILE A 164 15.32 -8.31 -1.86
C ILE A 164 15.02 -7.04 -2.67
N TYR A 165 14.05 -6.21 -2.26
CA TYR A 165 13.73 -4.95 -2.93
C TYR A 165 14.96 -4.05 -3.05
N ILE A 166 15.64 -3.78 -1.94
CA ILE A 166 16.79 -2.87 -1.95
C ILE A 166 17.99 -3.46 -2.72
N ALA A 167 18.22 -4.78 -2.63
CA ALA A 167 19.26 -5.45 -3.39
C ALA A 167 19.03 -5.35 -4.91
N LEU A 168 17.78 -5.57 -5.37
CA LEU A 168 17.42 -5.44 -6.79
C LEU A 168 17.56 -4.00 -7.28
N MET A 169 17.25 -3.00 -6.45
CA MET A 169 17.41 -1.60 -6.82
C MET A 169 18.88 -1.21 -6.98
N TYR A 170 19.75 -1.62 -6.05
CA TYR A 170 21.20 -1.37 -6.17
C TYR A 170 21.81 -2.18 -7.32
N LEU A 171 21.35 -3.41 -7.54
CA LEU A 171 21.81 -4.22 -8.68
C LEU A 171 21.48 -3.54 -10.01
N ALA A 172 20.25 -3.05 -10.19
CA ALA A 172 19.85 -2.31 -11.38
C ALA A 172 20.69 -1.04 -11.58
N LEU A 173 21.08 -0.36 -10.50
CA LEU A 173 21.94 0.82 -10.55
C LEU A 173 23.37 0.47 -10.96
N ILE A 174 23.98 -0.56 -10.35
CA ILE A 174 25.35 -1.01 -10.64
C ILE A 174 25.48 -1.51 -12.09
N THR A 175 24.45 -2.23 -12.56
CA THR A 175 24.42 -2.71 -13.96
C THR A 175 24.03 -1.62 -14.97
N LYS A 176 23.75 -0.39 -14.52
CA LYS A 176 23.30 0.74 -15.36
C LYS A 176 22.02 0.43 -16.17
N THR A 177 21.18 -0.47 -15.67
CA THR A 177 19.92 -0.88 -16.31
C THR A 177 18.69 -0.33 -15.57
N SER A 178 18.89 0.54 -14.58
CA SER A 178 17.81 1.16 -13.82
C SER A 178 17.00 2.11 -14.70
N SER A 179 15.69 1.98 -14.64
CA SER A 179 14.78 2.96 -15.25
C SER A 179 14.71 4.23 -14.41
N PHE A 180 14.46 5.36 -15.08
CA PHE A 180 14.26 6.64 -14.39
C PHE A 180 12.92 6.68 -13.68
N THR A 181 12.87 7.31 -12.50
CA THR A 181 11.62 7.58 -11.77
C THR A 181 10.71 8.49 -12.60
N TYR A 182 11.29 9.49 -13.23
CA TYR A 182 10.63 10.46 -14.12
C TYR A 182 11.29 10.41 -15.48
N GLY A 183 10.62 9.77 -16.44
CA GLY A 183 11.16 9.48 -17.77
C GLY A 183 11.45 10.75 -18.58
N GLU A 184 10.55 11.75 -18.53
CA GLU A 184 10.69 13.00 -19.27
C GLU A 184 11.93 13.81 -18.87
N THR A 185 12.18 13.92 -17.56
CA THR A 185 13.30 14.70 -17.02
C THR A 185 14.53 13.86 -16.74
N GLN A 186 14.45 12.54 -16.90
CA GLN A 186 15.49 11.56 -16.57
C GLN A 186 16.04 11.70 -15.14
N VAL A 187 15.17 12.10 -14.20
CA VAL A 187 15.53 12.31 -12.80
C VAL A 187 15.08 11.15 -11.93
N GLY A 188 15.95 10.75 -11.00
CA GLY A 188 15.70 9.65 -10.06
C GLY A 188 15.78 8.27 -10.71
N TYR A 189 16.03 7.27 -9.89
CA TYR A 189 16.19 5.88 -10.31
C TYR A 189 15.20 4.98 -9.55
N LYS A 190 14.37 4.23 -10.28
CA LYS A 190 13.38 3.31 -9.70
C LYS A 190 13.73 1.83 -9.87
N GLY A 191 14.95 1.53 -10.33
CA GLY A 191 15.37 0.15 -10.59
C GLY A 191 14.56 -0.51 -11.72
N TRP A 192 14.27 -1.78 -11.55
CA TRP A 192 13.42 -2.57 -12.44
C TRP A 192 11.97 -2.61 -11.95
N PHE A 193 11.45 -1.48 -11.44
CA PHE A 193 10.09 -1.37 -10.94
C PHE A 193 9.29 -0.37 -11.77
N GLU A 194 7.98 -0.54 -11.81
CA GLU A 194 7.11 0.27 -12.67
C GLU A 194 6.97 1.71 -12.18
N SER A 195 6.89 1.91 -10.86
CA SER A 195 6.64 3.21 -10.25
C SER A 195 7.59 3.51 -9.10
N GLY A 196 8.22 4.69 -9.14
CA GLY A 196 9.04 5.20 -8.04
C GLY A 196 8.23 5.49 -6.77
N ASN A 197 6.97 5.90 -6.92
CA ASN A 197 6.10 6.15 -5.77
C ASN A 197 5.75 4.84 -5.04
N SER A 198 5.38 3.78 -5.77
CA SER A 198 5.05 2.50 -5.15
C SER A 198 6.23 1.87 -4.44
N ILE A 199 7.42 1.82 -5.08
CA ILE A 199 8.60 1.21 -4.45
C ILE A 199 9.06 2.02 -3.23
N GLY A 200 9.01 3.36 -3.29
CA GLY A 200 9.29 4.22 -2.15
C GLY A 200 8.34 3.96 -0.99
N THR A 201 7.05 3.83 -1.27
CA THR A 201 6.02 3.53 -0.26
C THR A 201 6.20 2.12 0.34
N ILE A 202 6.48 1.08 -0.47
CA ILE A 202 6.79 -0.27 0.01
C ILE A 202 7.94 -0.25 1.00
N MET A 203 9.05 0.43 0.66
CA MET A 203 10.21 0.53 1.52
C MET A 203 9.90 1.24 2.84
N LEU A 204 9.19 2.38 2.77
CA LEU A 204 8.82 3.15 3.96
C LEU A 204 7.88 2.37 4.89
N LEU A 205 6.82 1.78 4.35
CA LEU A 205 5.88 0.98 5.15
C LEU A 205 6.54 -0.25 5.77
N SER A 206 7.49 -0.88 5.05
CA SER A 206 8.28 -1.98 5.59
C SER A 206 9.14 -1.54 6.77
N LEU A 207 9.71 -0.33 6.76
CA LEU A 207 10.50 0.19 7.87
C LEU A 207 9.66 0.38 9.15
N PHE A 208 8.37 0.73 9.05
CA PHE A 208 7.49 0.78 10.23
C PHE A 208 7.34 -0.58 10.92
N ILE A 209 7.50 -1.68 10.18
CA ILE A 209 7.46 -3.05 10.72
C ILE A 209 8.83 -3.49 11.23
N VAL A 210 9.89 -3.16 10.52
CA VAL A 210 11.22 -3.71 10.73
C VAL A 210 11.99 -2.98 11.83
N LEU A 211 11.90 -1.64 11.92
CA LEU A 211 12.63 -0.86 12.94
C LEU A 211 12.33 -1.29 14.39
N PRO A 212 11.07 -1.57 14.80
CA PRO A 212 10.80 -2.05 16.15
C PRO A 212 11.49 -3.37 16.52
N MET A 213 11.94 -4.17 15.52
CA MET A 213 12.70 -5.39 15.78
C MET A 213 14.04 -5.10 16.48
N LEU A 214 14.62 -3.91 16.30
CA LEU A 214 15.83 -3.48 17.01
C LEU A 214 15.68 -3.51 18.53
N ASN A 215 14.47 -3.27 19.04
CA ASN A 215 14.19 -3.24 20.48
C ASN A 215 14.01 -4.64 21.09
N LYS A 216 13.52 -5.59 20.30
CA LYS A 216 13.00 -6.87 20.79
C LYS A 216 13.90 -8.07 20.48
N GLU A 217 14.68 -7.96 19.41
CA GLU A 217 15.50 -9.09 18.93
C GLU A 217 16.77 -9.23 19.79
N ASN A 218 16.96 -10.41 20.36
CA ASN A 218 18.15 -10.69 21.17
C ASN A 218 19.39 -11.11 20.33
N LYS A 219 19.17 -11.49 19.05
CA LYS A 219 20.25 -11.94 18.17
C LYS A 219 20.94 -10.74 17.52
N LEU A 220 22.19 -10.51 17.86
CA LEU A 220 23.02 -9.40 17.33
C LEU A 220 23.02 -9.37 15.79
N ALA A 221 23.11 -10.53 15.14
CA ALA A 221 23.12 -10.62 13.67
C ALA A 221 21.86 -10.02 13.03
N ILE A 222 20.67 -10.27 13.62
CA ILE A 222 19.41 -9.68 13.10
C ILE A 222 19.38 -8.17 13.33
N ARG A 223 19.87 -7.69 14.48
CA ARG A 223 19.98 -6.24 14.73
C ARG A 223 20.89 -5.54 13.72
N ILE A 224 22.06 -6.11 13.45
CA ILE A 224 23.00 -5.61 12.44
C ILE A 224 22.34 -5.63 11.06
N TRP A 225 21.65 -6.70 10.70
CA TRP A 225 20.93 -6.81 9.42
C TRP A 225 19.86 -5.72 9.27
N VAL A 226 18.99 -5.54 10.28
CA VAL A 226 17.97 -4.48 10.28
C VAL A 226 18.61 -3.09 10.14
N LEU A 227 19.69 -2.81 10.89
CA LEU A 227 20.39 -1.54 10.82
C LEU A 227 20.97 -1.28 9.42
N MET A 228 21.68 -2.26 8.88
CA MET A 228 22.29 -2.17 7.55
C MET A 228 21.24 -1.91 6.46
N ILE A 229 20.15 -2.69 6.47
CA ILE A 229 19.06 -2.50 5.49
C ILE A 229 18.40 -1.14 5.65
N THR A 230 18.20 -0.67 6.87
CA THR A 230 17.61 0.66 7.11
C THR A 230 18.48 1.79 6.55
N VAL A 231 19.80 1.71 6.73
CA VAL A 231 20.73 2.71 6.19
C VAL A 231 20.75 2.66 4.66
N LEU A 232 20.81 1.47 4.05
CA LEU A 232 20.78 1.30 2.60
C LEU A 232 19.47 1.84 1.98
N VAL A 233 18.34 1.52 2.58
CA VAL A 233 17.02 2.04 2.17
C VAL A 233 16.99 3.56 2.29
N GLY A 234 17.42 4.10 3.44
CA GLY A 234 17.46 5.55 3.67
C GLY A 234 18.35 6.27 2.67
N ALA A 235 19.56 5.76 2.43
CA ALA A 235 20.47 6.31 1.42
C ALA A 235 19.81 6.34 0.03
N TYR A 236 19.18 5.23 -0.38
CA TYR A 236 18.50 5.16 -1.69
C TYR A 236 17.32 6.15 -1.80
N LEU A 237 16.44 6.16 -0.81
CA LEU A 237 15.24 7.00 -0.79
C LEU A 237 15.58 8.50 -0.79
N CYS A 238 16.61 8.88 -0.03
CA CYS A 238 16.98 10.29 0.14
C CYS A 238 17.85 10.84 -0.99
N THR A 239 18.67 9.98 -1.66
CA THR A 239 19.60 10.44 -2.69
C THR A 239 19.13 10.11 -4.12
N LEU A 240 18.70 8.87 -4.36
CA LEU A 240 18.60 8.30 -5.72
C LEU A 240 17.16 8.23 -6.25
N LEU A 241 16.15 7.95 -5.41
CA LEU A 241 14.79 7.69 -5.88
C LEU A 241 14.12 8.92 -6.51
N GLY A 242 14.38 10.12 -5.99
CA GLY A 242 13.85 11.37 -6.53
C GLY A 242 12.39 11.71 -6.13
N THR A 243 11.76 10.95 -5.22
CA THR A 243 10.38 11.20 -4.77
C THR A 243 10.35 11.98 -3.45
N ARG A 244 9.41 12.95 -3.33
CA ARG A 244 9.20 13.70 -2.06
C ARG A 244 8.81 12.75 -0.93
N THR A 245 7.94 11.78 -1.23
CA THR A 245 7.51 10.74 -0.27
C THR A 245 8.69 9.94 0.24
N GLY A 246 9.65 9.56 -0.61
CA GLY A 246 10.86 8.83 -0.21
C GLY A 246 11.71 9.63 0.77
N LEU A 247 12.03 10.88 0.42
CA LEU A 247 12.89 11.74 1.24
C LEU A 247 12.26 12.08 2.60
N PHE A 248 11.06 12.69 2.59
CA PHE A 248 10.42 13.12 3.83
C PHE A 248 9.88 11.93 4.63
N GLY A 249 9.35 10.91 3.95
CA GLY A 249 8.83 9.71 4.59
C GLY A 249 9.91 8.97 5.38
N PHE A 250 11.13 8.85 4.87
CA PHE A 250 12.22 8.22 5.61
C PHE A 250 12.53 8.95 6.93
N ILE A 251 12.63 10.28 6.87
CA ILE A 251 12.86 11.09 8.06
C ILE A 251 11.72 10.91 9.08
N ILE A 252 10.47 10.95 8.61
CA ILE A 252 9.28 10.73 9.45
C ILE A 252 9.32 9.37 10.14
N VAL A 253 9.63 8.29 9.40
CA VAL A 253 9.66 6.93 9.95
C VAL A 253 10.72 6.80 11.05
N VAL A 254 11.94 7.31 10.82
CA VAL A 254 13.03 7.23 11.81
C VAL A 254 12.72 8.10 13.02
N MET A 255 12.20 9.32 12.82
CA MET A 255 11.79 10.20 13.92
C MET A 255 10.64 9.61 14.74
N ALA A 256 9.65 9.00 14.10
CA ALA A 256 8.56 8.30 14.78
C ALA A 256 9.11 7.15 15.64
N TYR A 257 10.04 6.36 15.11
CA TYR A 257 10.68 5.27 15.87
C TYR A 257 11.41 5.78 17.11
N ILE A 258 12.19 6.86 16.99
CA ILE A 258 12.88 7.50 18.11
C ILE A 258 11.86 8.01 19.14
N ALA A 259 10.86 8.78 18.68
CA ALA A 259 9.85 9.38 19.54
C ALA A 259 9.05 8.33 20.33
N PHE A 260 8.55 7.28 19.66
CA PHE A 260 7.80 6.22 20.36
C PHE A 260 8.66 5.40 21.31
N THR A 261 9.94 5.20 20.99
CA THR A 261 10.85 4.50 21.88
C THR A 261 11.15 5.33 23.14
N VAL A 262 11.37 6.64 22.99
CA VAL A 262 11.56 7.56 24.12
C VAL A 262 10.28 7.61 24.96
N LEU A 263 9.12 7.81 24.35
CA LEU A 263 7.84 7.87 25.03
C LEU A 263 7.55 6.59 25.82
N TYR A 264 7.76 5.42 25.20
CA TYR A 264 7.56 4.12 25.85
C TYR A 264 8.45 3.96 27.09
N ASN A 265 9.72 4.36 27.00
CA ASN A 265 10.66 4.27 28.14
C ASN A 265 10.28 5.25 29.25
N LEU A 266 9.85 6.47 28.93
CA LEU A 266 9.40 7.46 29.91
C LEU A 266 8.14 6.98 30.66
N LEU A 267 7.15 6.46 29.94
CA LEU A 267 5.89 5.98 30.51
C LEU A 267 6.08 4.78 31.44
N ASN A 268 7.00 3.88 31.11
CA ASN A 268 7.27 2.68 31.90
C ASN A 268 8.34 2.90 32.99
N LYS A 269 8.78 4.14 33.22
CA LYS A 269 9.85 4.49 34.16
C LYS A 269 11.15 3.70 33.95
N ASN A 270 11.32 3.14 32.75
CA ASN A 270 12.54 2.45 32.39
C ASN A 270 13.66 3.48 32.15
N LYS A 271 14.90 3.13 32.55
CA LYS A 271 16.05 3.94 32.18
C LYS A 271 16.08 4.09 30.66
N LEU A 272 16.13 5.32 30.19
CA LEU A 272 16.21 5.63 28.75
C LEU A 272 17.34 4.79 28.14
N ASN A 273 16.96 3.89 27.23
CA ASN A 273 17.96 3.05 26.57
C ASN A 273 18.75 3.92 25.56
N LYS A 274 19.82 4.56 26.08
CA LYS A 274 20.68 5.46 25.30
C LYS A 274 21.14 4.80 23.99
N LYS A 275 21.35 3.46 23.99
CA LYS A 275 21.79 2.71 22.80
C LYS A 275 20.79 2.83 21.63
N ILE A 276 19.48 2.78 21.90
CA ILE A 276 18.45 2.86 20.85
C ILE A 276 18.38 4.28 20.29
N LEU A 277 18.44 5.30 21.15
CA LEU A 277 18.51 6.68 20.72
C LEU A 277 19.75 6.91 19.83
N THR A 278 20.91 6.42 20.29
CA THR A 278 22.16 6.49 19.52
C THR A 278 22.04 5.81 18.16
N ILE A 279 21.39 4.64 18.08
CA ILE A 279 21.17 3.95 16.78
C ILE A 279 20.32 4.81 15.85
N GLY A 280 19.22 5.41 16.31
CA GLY A 280 18.38 6.28 15.49
C GLY A 280 19.16 7.51 14.96
N VAL A 281 19.96 8.14 15.83
CA VAL A 281 20.82 9.26 15.44
C VAL A 281 21.88 8.82 14.42
N ILE A 282 22.54 7.67 14.64
CA ILE A 282 23.53 7.13 13.70
C ILE A 282 22.90 6.92 12.32
N ILE A 283 21.69 6.36 12.24
CA ILE A 283 20.97 6.18 10.97
C ILE A 283 20.80 7.51 10.24
N LEU A 284 20.31 8.54 10.95
CA LEU A 284 20.11 9.87 10.35
C LEU A 284 21.42 10.53 9.93
N VAL A 285 22.48 10.40 10.73
CA VAL A 285 23.81 10.92 10.39
C VAL A 285 24.39 10.22 9.15
N LEU A 286 24.34 8.89 9.08
CA LEU A 286 24.86 8.14 7.93
C LEU A 286 24.10 8.48 6.64
N VAL A 287 22.77 8.59 6.70
CA VAL A 287 21.98 9.01 5.55
C VAL A 287 22.22 10.48 5.21
N GLY A 288 22.38 11.36 6.21
CA GLY A 288 22.77 12.75 6.00
C GLY A 288 24.11 12.87 5.26
N ILE A 289 25.11 12.10 5.64
CA ILE A 289 26.40 12.02 4.94
C ILE A 289 26.19 11.55 3.49
N ALA A 290 25.38 10.52 3.26
CA ALA A 290 25.09 10.07 1.91
C ALA A 290 24.44 11.19 1.07
N VAL A 291 23.51 11.95 1.63
CA VAL A 291 22.88 13.09 0.93
C VAL A 291 23.88 14.21 0.63
N THR A 292 24.83 14.49 1.52
CA THR A 292 25.85 15.52 1.28
C THR A 292 26.85 15.10 0.20
N ILE A 293 27.21 13.81 0.11
CA ILE A 293 28.17 13.30 -0.88
C ILE A 293 27.51 13.13 -2.25
N PHE A 294 26.34 12.52 -2.32
CA PHE A 294 25.70 12.14 -3.59
C PHE A 294 24.62 13.13 -4.06
N GLY A 295 24.30 14.14 -3.25
CA GLY A 295 23.17 15.02 -3.53
C GLY A 295 21.81 14.32 -3.34
N SER A 296 20.73 15.01 -3.71
CA SER A 296 19.38 14.45 -3.67
C SER A 296 18.65 14.72 -4.99
N LYS A 297 18.28 13.65 -5.68
CA LYS A 297 17.48 13.73 -6.91
C LYS A 297 16.09 14.35 -6.67
N THR A 298 15.57 14.28 -5.46
CA THR A 298 14.33 14.95 -5.06
C THR A 298 14.48 16.48 -5.09
N ILE A 299 15.61 17.00 -4.61
CA ILE A 299 15.88 18.45 -4.60
C ILE A 299 16.15 18.93 -6.03
N GLU A 300 16.90 18.18 -6.82
CA GLU A 300 17.17 18.44 -8.23
C GLU A 300 15.85 18.59 -9.01
N ARG A 301 14.95 17.62 -8.89
CA ARG A 301 13.64 17.67 -9.52
C ARG A 301 12.80 18.88 -9.08
N ARG A 302 12.82 19.23 -7.78
CA ARG A 302 12.07 20.40 -7.31
C ARG A 302 12.56 21.68 -7.98
N ARG A 303 13.88 21.79 -8.22
CA ARG A 303 14.47 22.92 -8.93
C ARG A 303 14.01 22.96 -10.39
N GLU A 304 14.01 21.83 -11.08
CA GLU A 304 13.54 21.72 -12.47
C GLU A 304 12.05 22.08 -12.59
N LEU A 305 11.19 21.55 -11.71
CA LEU A 305 9.77 21.90 -11.71
C LEU A 305 9.55 23.40 -11.49
N LYS A 306 10.30 24.01 -10.57
CA LYS A 306 10.21 25.45 -10.31
C LYS A 306 10.67 26.28 -11.52
N ASN A 307 11.70 25.83 -12.23
CA ASN A 307 12.14 26.50 -13.46
C ASN A 307 11.07 26.41 -14.56
N LYS A 308 10.46 25.23 -14.75
CA LYS A 308 9.34 25.06 -15.70
C LYS A 308 8.11 25.90 -15.30
N GLU A 309 7.78 25.99 -14.02
CA GLU A 309 6.71 26.86 -13.54
C GLU A 309 7.00 28.36 -13.87
N ASN A 310 8.21 28.80 -13.65
CA ASN A 310 8.62 30.16 -13.98
C ASN A 310 8.56 30.43 -15.50
N GLU A 311 9.03 29.50 -16.33
CA GLU A 311 8.93 29.61 -17.80
C GLU A 311 7.48 29.68 -18.28
N ILE A 312 6.57 28.87 -17.69
CA ILE A 312 5.14 28.90 -17.97
C ILE A 312 4.55 30.24 -17.52
N TYR A 313 4.94 30.74 -16.36
CA TYR A 313 4.46 32.02 -15.83
C TYR A 313 4.88 33.18 -16.71
N ASP A 314 6.13 33.19 -17.18
CA ASP A 314 6.69 34.23 -18.07
C ASP A 314 6.02 34.22 -19.45
N THR A 315 5.64 33.06 -19.95
CA THR A 315 4.89 32.88 -21.19
C THR A 315 3.40 33.20 -21.04
N MET A 316 2.81 33.01 -19.84
CA MET A 316 1.39 33.27 -19.56
C MET A 316 1.04 34.72 -19.24
N THR A 317 2.00 35.58 -18.90
CA THR A 317 1.72 37.01 -18.64
C THR A 317 1.06 37.72 -19.82
N ASN A 318 1.04 37.10 -20.99
CA ASN A 318 0.36 37.61 -22.21
C ASN A 318 -0.84 36.74 -22.66
N GLN A 319 -1.25 35.69 -21.93
CA GLN A 319 -2.36 34.82 -22.32
C GLN A 319 -3.39 34.67 -21.19
N THR A 320 -4.66 34.83 -21.57
CA THR A 320 -5.82 34.73 -20.65
C THR A 320 -6.18 33.31 -20.23
N ALA A 321 -5.49 32.27 -20.74
CA ALA A 321 -5.80 30.87 -20.47
C ALA A 321 -4.77 30.25 -19.54
N HIS A 322 -5.21 29.72 -18.38
CA HIS A 322 -4.36 29.01 -17.41
C HIS A 322 -4.14 27.53 -17.76
N VAL A 323 -4.95 26.99 -18.65
CA VAL A 323 -4.86 25.61 -19.15
C VAL A 323 -4.35 25.64 -20.58
N THR A 324 -3.27 24.91 -20.86
CA THR A 324 -2.56 24.89 -22.14
C THR A 324 -2.40 23.47 -22.70
N GLY A 325 -1.90 23.34 -23.93
CA GLY A 325 -1.58 22.05 -24.55
C GLY A 325 -2.79 21.23 -24.96
N ASP A 326 -2.72 19.92 -24.79
CA ASP A 326 -3.70 18.94 -25.26
C ASP A 326 -5.13 19.21 -24.74
N THR A 327 -5.26 19.76 -23.52
CA THR A 327 -6.56 20.13 -22.96
C THR A 327 -7.24 21.22 -23.78
N VAL A 328 -6.50 22.22 -24.24
CA VAL A 328 -7.04 23.31 -25.07
C VAL A 328 -7.43 22.80 -26.46
N GLU A 329 -6.61 21.92 -27.06
CA GLU A 329 -6.92 21.32 -28.34
C GLU A 329 -8.17 20.44 -28.26
N LEU A 330 -8.32 19.68 -27.19
CA LEU A 330 -9.50 18.86 -26.95
C LEU A 330 -10.75 19.75 -26.81
N VAL A 331 -10.68 20.83 -26.02
CA VAL A 331 -11.79 21.79 -25.87
C VAL A 331 -12.15 22.43 -27.20
N LYS A 332 -11.18 22.77 -28.05
CA LYS A 332 -11.44 23.27 -29.41
C LYS A 332 -12.20 22.26 -30.27
N LYS A 333 -11.79 20.99 -30.25
CA LYS A 333 -12.45 19.91 -30.99
C LYS A 333 -13.90 19.70 -30.51
N ILE A 334 -14.11 19.71 -29.19
CA ILE A 334 -15.46 19.58 -28.59
C ILE A 334 -16.34 20.76 -29.04
N LYS A 335 -15.88 22.00 -28.92
CA LYS A 335 -16.63 23.21 -29.33
C LYS A 335 -16.92 23.25 -30.83
N ALA A 336 -16.05 22.66 -31.64
CA ALA A 336 -16.25 22.55 -33.09
C ALA A 336 -17.18 21.38 -33.50
N GLY A 337 -17.69 20.58 -32.57
CA GLY A 337 -18.49 19.38 -32.86
C GLY A 337 -17.72 18.29 -33.60
N GLN A 338 -16.38 18.30 -33.49
CA GLN A 338 -15.48 17.35 -34.18
C GLN A 338 -15.16 16.13 -33.31
N MET A 339 -15.77 16.03 -32.14
CA MET A 339 -15.51 14.93 -31.22
C MET A 339 -16.51 13.82 -31.48
N ASP A 340 -15.99 12.62 -31.80
CA ASP A 340 -16.83 11.44 -31.99
C ASP A 340 -17.39 10.99 -30.63
N GLU A 341 -18.68 10.84 -30.52
CA GLU A 341 -19.40 10.37 -29.34
C GLU A 341 -18.98 8.94 -28.93
N ASN A 342 -18.51 8.12 -29.89
CA ASN A 342 -17.94 6.81 -29.61
C ASN A 342 -16.63 6.89 -28.80
N TYR A 343 -15.91 8.00 -28.86
CA TYR A 343 -14.70 8.23 -28.10
C TYR A 343 -14.97 8.94 -26.77
N MET A 344 -15.93 9.86 -26.74
CA MET A 344 -16.24 10.71 -25.60
C MET A 344 -17.72 11.03 -25.59
N SER A 345 -18.47 10.45 -24.67
CA SER A 345 -19.90 10.70 -24.54
C SER A 345 -20.20 12.18 -24.30
N GLU A 346 -21.40 12.63 -24.62
CA GLU A 346 -21.84 14.02 -24.48
C GLU A 346 -21.60 14.56 -23.04
N SER A 347 -21.94 13.77 -22.01
CA SER A 347 -21.69 14.13 -20.60
C SER A 347 -20.20 14.29 -20.29
N MET A 348 -19.33 13.48 -20.90
CA MET A 348 -17.87 13.65 -20.74
C MET A 348 -17.36 14.89 -21.43
N GLN A 349 -17.90 15.20 -22.62
CA GLN A 349 -17.56 16.44 -23.35
C GLN A 349 -17.96 17.67 -22.54
N GLN A 350 -19.19 17.69 -22.00
CA GLN A 350 -19.66 18.78 -21.16
C GLN A 350 -18.83 18.92 -19.88
N ALA A 351 -18.53 17.83 -19.18
CA ALA A 351 -17.68 17.84 -18.00
C ALA A 351 -16.29 18.42 -18.29
N TYR A 352 -15.77 18.20 -19.50
CA TYR A 352 -14.49 18.76 -19.93
C TYR A 352 -14.56 20.25 -20.23
N LEU A 353 -15.66 20.72 -20.83
CA LEU A 353 -15.91 22.15 -21.04
C LEU A 353 -16.02 22.89 -19.71
N ASP A 354 -16.72 22.30 -18.75
CA ASP A 354 -16.90 22.89 -17.42
C ASP A 354 -15.58 22.86 -16.62
N LEU A 355 -14.76 21.82 -16.79
CA LEU A 355 -13.40 21.79 -16.26
C LEU A 355 -12.60 22.98 -16.79
N TYR A 356 -12.60 23.19 -18.11
CA TYR A 356 -11.84 24.26 -18.75
C TYR A 356 -12.28 25.65 -18.26
N ASN A 357 -13.59 25.88 -18.18
CA ASN A 357 -14.14 27.12 -17.68
C ASN A 357 -13.76 27.36 -16.22
N THR A 358 -13.96 26.37 -15.36
CA THR A 358 -13.60 26.44 -13.92
C THR A 358 -12.10 26.65 -13.71
N ALA A 359 -11.25 25.99 -14.49
CA ALA A 359 -9.82 26.14 -14.40
C ALA A 359 -9.36 27.56 -14.77
N ASN A 360 -9.97 28.15 -15.80
CA ASN A 360 -9.65 29.52 -16.19
C ASN A 360 -10.18 30.55 -15.17
N GLU A 361 -11.41 30.39 -14.67
CA GLU A 361 -11.97 31.27 -13.63
C GLU A 361 -11.14 31.26 -12.34
N LYS A 362 -10.70 30.05 -11.90
CA LYS A 362 -9.95 29.88 -10.66
C LYS A 362 -8.43 29.95 -10.85
N GLN A 363 -7.95 30.23 -12.05
CA GLN A 363 -6.53 30.32 -12.37
C GLN A 363 -5.74 29.06 -12.04
N ILE A 364 -6.34 27.88 -12.30
CA ILE A 364 -5.72 26.59 -12.06
C ILE A 364 -4.94 26.17 -13.31
N SER A 365 -3.62 26.00 -13.17
CA SER A 365 -2.76 25.57 -14.28
C SER A 365 -2.68 24.05 -14.39
N ASN A 366 -2.21 23.54 -15.55
CA ASN A 366 -1.91 22.13 -15.79
C ASN A 366 -0.89 21.52 -14.81
N THR A 367 -0.09 22.33 -14.13
CA THR A 367 0.82 21.86 -13.09
C THR A 367 0.08 21.29 -11.88
N ASN A 368 -1.21 21.64 -11.72
CA ASN A 368 -2.07 21.14 -10.65
C ASN A 368 -3.07 20.06 -11.15
N MET A 369 -2.53 19.03 -11.82
CA MET A 369 -3.31 17.96 -12.44
C MET A 369 -4.31 17.29 -11.49
N ARG A 370 -3.93 17.10 -10.21
CA ARG A 370 -4.80 16.48 -9.20
C ARG A 370 -6.09 17.26 -8.95
N THR A 371 -5.99 18.59 -8.92
CA THR A 371 -7.18 19.45 -8.79
C THR A 371 -8.05 19.39 -10.05
N LEU A 372 -7.44 19.38 -11.24
CA LEU A 372 -8.16 19.22 -12.49
C LEU A 372 -8.89 17.88 -12.57
N GLN A 373 -8.25 16.79 -12.15
CA GLN A 373 -8.88 15.46 -12.08
C GLN A 373 -10.11 15.48 -11.16
N LEU A 374 -10.02 16.09 -9.97
CA LEU A 374 -11.15 16.20 -9.05
C LEU A 374 -12.31 17.02 -9.66
N ILE A 375 -12.01 18.15 -10.31
CA ILE A 375 -13.02 19.00 -10.96
C ILE A 375 -13.71 18.21 -12.08
N TYR A 376 -12.93 17.57 -12.95
CA TYR A 376 -13.47 16.77 -14.06
C TYR A 376 -14.43 15.68 -13.58
N HIS A 377 -14.00 14.85 -12.66
CA HIS A 377 -14.84 13.74 -12.17
C HIS A 377 -16.06 14.23 -11.39
N SER A 378 -15.95 15.35 -10.67
CA SER A 378 -17.08 15.96 -9.99
C SER A 378 -18.11 16.51 -10.99
N ASN A 379 -17.65 17.14 -12.07
CA ASN A 379 -18.51 17.61 -13.15
C ASN A 379 -19.16 16.43 -13.88
N LEU A 380 -18.41 15.37 -14.16
CA LEU A 380 -18.93 14.18 -14.82
C LEU A 380 -20.10 13.54 -14.05
N ILE A 381 -19.96 13.37 -12.72
CA ILE A 381 -21.07 12.85 -11.89
C ILE A 381 -22.27 13.81 -11.93
N LYS A 382 -22.03 15.11 -11.91
CA LYS A 382 -23.09 16.13 -11.97
C LYS A 382 -23.83 16.07 -13.29
N GLU A 383 -23.12 16.01 -14.42
CA GLU A 383 -23.70 15.94 -15.76
C GLU A 383 -24.51 14.65 -15.98
N GLN A 384 -24.01 13.54 -15.48
CA GLN A 384 -24.70 12.27 -15.58
C GLN A 384 -25.91 12.16 -14.66
N ASN A 385 -25.96 12.93 -13.58
CA ASN A 385 -27.03 13.01 -12.58
C ASN A 385 -27.66 11.65 -12.21
N SER A 386 -26.81 10.65 -12.01
CA SER A 386 -27.20 9.24 -11.83
C SER A 386 -26.90 8.74 -10.42
N ILE A 387 -27.94 8.50 -9.62
CA ILE A 387 -27.77 7.89 -8.29
C ILE A 387 -27.07 6.52 -8.37
N PRO A 388 -27.38 5.62 -9.31
CA PRO A 388 -26.63 4.38 -9.45
C PRO A 388 -25.13 4.58 -9.63
N MET A 389 -24.69 5.59 -10.38
CA MET A 389 -23.27 5.88 -10.55
C MET A 389 -22.62 6.39 -9.26
N LEU A 390 -23.32 7.22 -8.51
CA LEU A 390 -22.83 7.65 -7.19
C LEU A 390 -22.63 6.46 -6.26
N LEU A 391 -23.55 5.48 -6.29
CA LEU A 391 -23.49 4.31 -5.42
C LEU A 391 -22.46 3.29 -5.86
N PHE A 392 -22.36 3.00 -7.15
CA PHE A 392 -21.54 1.92 -7.71
C PHE A 392 -20.31 2.38 -8.47
N GLY A 393 -20.19 3.68 -8.75
CA GLY A 393 -19.03 4.29 -9.41
C GLY A 393 -19.08 4.31 -10.92
N ASN A 394 -18.16 5.07 -11.50
CA ASN A 394 -18.00 5.24 -12.95
C ASN A 394 -17.12 4.15 -13.59
N GLY A 395 -16.53 3.28 -12.79
CA GLY A 395 -15.49 2.36 -13.24
C GLY A 395 -14.14 3.06 -13.44
N TYR A 396 -13.17 2.25 -13.80
CA TYR A 396 -11.81 2.72 -14.09
C TYR A 396 -11.72 3.31 -15.49
N MET A 397 -12.74 4.05 -15.87
CA MET A 397 -12.91 4.59 -17.21
C MET A 397 -12.25 5.93 -17.45
N SER A 398 -11.71 6.49 -16.51
CA SER A 398 -11.09 7.81 -16.50
C SER A 398 -10.02 8.05 -17.57
N HIS A 399 -10.23 7.58 -18.73
CA HIS A 399 -9.21 7.22 -19.67
C HIS A 399 -9.01 8.20 -20.76
N TYR A 400 -9.72 9.31 -20.71
CA TYR A 400 -9.42 10.33 -21.65
C TYR A 400 -8.27 11.17 -21.14
N TYR A 401 -7.08 10.95 -21.71
CA TYR A 401 -5.85 11.62 -21.35
C TYR A 401 -5.61 11.66 -19.82
N GLU A 402 -4.93 12.58 -19.30
CA GLU A 402 -4.41 12.70 -17.94
C GLU A 402 -5.48 12.77 -16.82
N MET A 403 -6.76 12.47 -17.09
CA MET A 403 -7.85 12.48 -16.09
C MET A 403 -7.96 11.23 -15.25
N ILE A 404 -7.03 10.27 -15.39
CA ILE A 404 -6.88 9.14 -14.47
C ILE A 404 -6.45 9.66 -13.11
N PHE A 405 -7.18 9.31 -12.06
CA PHE A 405 -6.83 9.74 -10.71
C PHE A 405 -5.43 9.30 -10.29
N GLU A 406 -4.60 10.27 -9.91
CA GLU A 406 -3.36 9.99 -9.20
C GLU A 406 -3.61 9.76 -7.69
N MET A 407 -4.68 10.33 -7.14
CA MET A 407 -5.08 10.19 -5.74
C MET A 407 -6.00 8.99 -5.57
N GLU A 408 -5.62 8.03 -4.72
CA GLU A 408 -6.33 6.76 -4.62
C GLU A 408 -7.65 6.85 -3.85
N VAL A 409 -7.72 7.66 -2.79
CA VAL A 409 -8.98 7.79 -2.02
C VAL A 409 -10.10 8.40 -2.86
N PRO A 410 -9.89 9.51 -3.59
CA PRO A 410 -10.85 9.95 -4.58
C PRO A 410 -11.16 8.89 -5.65
N ALA A 411 -10.13 8.17 -6.13
CA ALA A 411 -10.34 7.11 -7.11
C ALA A 411 -11.26 6.00 -6.59
N PHE A 412 -11.12 5.57 -5.32
CA PHE A 412 -12.06 4.63 -4.71
C PHE A 412 -13.49 5.17 -4.71
N LEU A 413 -13.66 6.46 -4.36
CA LEU A 413 -15.00 7.06 -4.29
C LEU A 413 -15.63 7.22 -5.68
N PHE A 414 -14.89 7.74 -6.64
CA PHE A 414 -15.43 8.03 -7.97
C PHE A 414 -15.50 6.79 -8.88
N ASN A 415 -14.46 5.95 -8.88
CA ASN A 415 -14.43 4.78 -9.76
C ASN A 415 -15.30 3.64 -9.24
N PHE A 416 -15.34 3.41 -7.92
CA PHE A 416 -16.10 2.30 -7.33
C PHE A 416 -17.38 2.75 -6.61
N GLY A 417 -17.63 4.06 -6.51
CA GLY A 417 -18.78 4.63 -5.84
C GLY A 417 -18.74 4.50 -4.32
N VAL A 418 -19.77 5.01 -3.68
CA VAL A 418 -19.87 5.00 -2.20
C VAL A 418 -19.83 3.57 -1.66
N ILE A 419 -20.54 2.62 -2.28
CA ILE A 419 -20.57 1.22 -1.82
C ILE A 419 -19.18 0.57 -1.98
N GLY A 420 -18.52 0.76 -3.12
CA GLY A 420 -17.17 0.23 -3.35
C GLY A 420 -16.14 0.86 -2.41
N PHE A 421 -16.24 2.15 -2.13
CA PHE A 421 -15.40 2.82 -1.14
C PHE A 421 -15.53 2.15 0.24
N PHE A 422 -16.77 1.86 0.69
CA PHE A 422 -17.02 1.14 1.93
C PHE A 422 -16.46 -0.29 1.91
N LEU A 423 -16.57 -1.00 0.80
CA LEU A 423 -16.11 -2.39 0.70
C LEU A 423 -14.58 -2.50 0.64
N TYR A 424 -13.91 -1.60 -0.09
CA TYR A 424 -12.48 -1.75 -0.39
C TYR A 424 -11.56 -0.92 0.51
N PHE A 425 -11.97 0.25 0.96
CA PHE A 425 -11.12 1.17 1.74
C PHE A 425 -11.45 1.19 3.23
N ILE A 426 -12.74 1.22 3.59
CA ILE A 426 -13.19 1.37 4.98
C ILE A 426 -12.69 0.26 5.91
N PRO A 427 -12.51 -1.02 5.53
CA PRO A 427 -11.93 -2.02 6.42
C PRO A 427 -10.58 -1.62 7.02
N PHE A 428 -9.71 -1.01 6.21
CA PHE A 428 -8.42 -0.52 6.68
C PHE A 428 -8.56 0.72 7.57
N LEU A 429 -9.46 1.62 7.24
CA LEU A 429 -9.75 2.81 8.04
C LEU A 429 -10.31 2.44 9.42
N ILE A 430 -11.20 1.45 9.51
CA ILE A 430 -11.73 0.94 10.78
C ILE A 430 -10.59 0.43 11.67
N ILE A 431 -9.67 -0.36 11.12
CA ILE A 431 -8.51 -0.87 11.88
C ILE A 431 -7.65 0.29 12.39
N ALA A 432 -7.41 1.29 11.56
CA ALA A 432 -6.61 2.46 11.90
C ALA A 432 -7.25 3.33 12.98
N VAL A 433 -8.56 3.61 12.86
CA VAL A 433 -9.32 4.42 13.83
C VAL A 433 -9.45 3.67 15.15
N TYR A 434 -9.78 2.37 15.11
CA TYR A 434 -9.88 1.57 16.33
C TYR A 434 -8.52 1.45 17.03
N GLY A 435 -7.42 1.36 16.28
CA GLY A 435 -6.07 1.41 16.84
C GLY A 435 -5.78 2.71 17.59
N ILE A 436 -6.20 3.88 17.08
CA ILE A 436 -6.10 5.16 17.81
C ILE A 436 -6.93 5.11 19.09
N TYR A 437 -8.19 4.65 19.01
CA TYR A 437 -9.05 4.53 20.18
C TYR A 437 -8.37 3.71 21.29
N VAL A 438 -7.75 2.58 20.96
CA VAL A 438 -7.01 1.74 21.92
C VAL A 438 -5.81 2.49 22.50
N ILE A 439 -5.03 3.23 21.69
CA ILE A 439 -3.93 4.05 22.19
C ILE A 439 -4.43 5.09 23.20
N LEU A 440 -5.49 5.82 22.87
CA LEU A 440 -6.03 6.87 23.74
C LEU A 440 -6.54 6.32 25.07
N LYS A 441 -7.20 5.14 25.05
CA LYS A 441 -7.74 4.51 26.24
C LYS A 441 -6.69 3.82 27.10
N LYS A 442 -5.66 3.23 26.48
CA LYS A 442 -4.70 2.30 27.10
C LYS A 442 -3.24 2.67 26.85
N PHE A 443 -2.92 3.95 26.73
CA PHE A 443 -1.63 4.46 26.26
C PHE A 443 -0.41 3.92 27.05
N ARG A 444 -0.58 3.58 28.34
CA ARG A 444 0.51 3.08 29.21
C ARG A 444 0.97 1.66 28.84
N VAL A 445 0.11 0.88 28.19
CA VAL A 445 0.39 -0.53 27.85
C VAL A 445 0.84 -0.68 26.40
N VAL A 446 0.77 0.41 25.62
CA VAL A 446 1.10 0.43 24.19
C VAL A 446 2.59 0.21 23.98
N LYS A 447 2.93 -0.85 23.23
CA LYS A 447 4.31 -1.16 22.84
C LYS A 447 4.73 -0.32 21.63
N VAL A 448 6.03 -0.05 21.49
CA VAL A 448 6.62 0.66 20.33
C VAL A 448 6.19 0.00 19.00
N GLU A 449 6.14 -1.31 18.96
CA GLU A 449 5.73 -2.09 17.79
C GLU A 449 4.29 -1.76 17.34
N PHE A 450 3.37 -1.60 18.29
CA PHE A 450 1.99 -1.23 18.00
C PHE A 450 1.90 0.20 17.47
N ALA A 451 2.56 1.15 18.15
CA ALA A 451 2.56 2.54 17.74
C ALA A 451 3.16 2.73 16.34
N MET A 452 4.27 2.05 16.05
CA MET A 452 4.89 2.08 14.73
C MET A 452 4.00 1.45 13.65
N ALA A 453 3.43 0.28 13.90
CA ALA A 453 2.54 -0.37 12.91
C ALA A 453 1.29 0.48 12.63
N LEU A 454 0.68 1.07 13.64
CA LEU A 454 -0.46 1.97 13.50
C LEU A 454 -0.07 3.25 12.75
N SER A 455 1.10 3.83 13.05
CA SER A 455 1.61 4.99 12.31
C SER A 455 1.90 4.65 10.85
N GLY A 456 2.41 3.45 10.56
CA GLY A 456 2.58 2.97 9.19
C GLY A 456 1.26 2.84 8.43
N LEU A 457 0.21 2.35 9.08
CA LEU A 457 -1.12 2.25 8.49
C LEU A 457 -1.71 3.65 8.21
N TRP A 458 -1.60 4.59 9.16
CA TRP A 458 -2.02 5.98 8.94
C TRP A 458 -1.18 6.67 7.86
N PHE A 459 0.12 6.40 7.82
CA PHE A 459 0.99 6.92 6.77
C PHE A 459 0.55 6.44 5.38
N ALA A 460 0.17 5.16 5.24
CA ALA A 460 -0.39 4.63 4.00
C ALA A 460 -1.69 5.34 3.61
N ILE A 461 -2.61 5.53 4.57
CA ILE A 461 -3.88 6.24 4.36
C ILE A 461 -3.63 7.69 3.92
N ILE A 462 -2.76 8.43 4.61
CA ILE A 462 -2.45 9.83 4.27
C ILE A 462 -1.81 9.93 2.89
N ILE A 463 -0.86 9.05 2.56
CA ILE A 463 -0.22 9.06 1.25
C ILE A 463 -1.23 8.77 0.14
N SER A 464 -2.21 7.90 0.35
CA SER A 464 -3.24 7.58 -0.65
C SER A 464 -4.15 8.77 -0.99
N PHE A 465 -4.25 9.78 -0.11
CA PHE A 465 -4.87 11.07 -0.42
C PHE A 465 -3.96 11.98 -1.25
N LEU A 466 -2.64 11.82 -1.13
CA LEU A 466 -1.67 12.73 -1.74
C LEU A 466 -1.05 12.19 -3.03
N SER A 467 -0.95 10.87 -3.16
CA SER A 467 -0.32 10.22 -4.33
C SER A 467 -0.96 8.88 -4.64
N GLY A 468 -0.70 8.35 -5.81
CA GLY A 468 -1.15 7.04 -6.22
C GLY A 468 -0.16 5.91 -5.89
N TYR A 469 -0.58 4.68 -6.20
CA TYR A 469 0.22 3.45 -6.11
C TYR A 469 0.53 2.99 -4.68
N THR A 470 -0.37 3.28 -3.72
CA THR A 470 -0.31 2.80 -2.34
C THR A 470 -1.26 1.61 -2.16
N PHE A 471 -2.58 1.85 -2.18
CA PHE A 471 -3.60 0.80 -2.13
C PHE A 471 -3.80 0.11 -3.48
N PHE A 472 -3.59 0.81 -4.59
CA PHE A 472 -3.73 0.25 -5.93
C PHE A 472 -2.52 -0.56 -6.40
N ASN A 473 -1.45 -0.60 -5.62
CA ASN A 473 -0.31 -1.47 -5.87
C ASN A 473 -0.38 -2.74 -5.02
N SER A 474 -0.43 -3.89 -5.66
CA SER A 474 -0.59 -5.19 -4.99
C SER A 474 0.51 -5.50 -3.98
N SER A 475 1.75 -5.11 -4.24
CA SER A 475 2.87 -5.36 -3.34
C SER A 475 2.86 -4.42 -2.13
N THR A 476 2.52 -3.14 -2.33
CA THR A 476 2.32 -2.19 -1.24
C THR A 476 1.17 -2.66 -0.34
N MET A 477 0.08 -3.15 -0.93
CA MET A 477 -1.06 -3.67 -0.20
C MET A 477 -0.68 -4.85 0.71
N MET A 478 0.23 -5.73 0.30
CA MET A 478 0.71 -6.82 1.17
C MET A 478 1.40 -6.30 2.44
N ILE A 479 2.11 -5.18 2.35
CA ILE A 479 2.73 -4.55 3.53
C ILE A 479 1.67 -3.85 4.39
N ILE A 480 0.67 -3.20 3.79
CA ILE A 480 -0.48 -2.61 4.51
C ILE A 480 -1.26 -3.70 5.27
N ILE A 481 -1.46 -4.87 4.67
CA ILE A 481 -2.08 -6.02 5.31
C ILE A 481 -1.23 -6.51 6.48
N ALA A 482 0.09 -6.60 6.32
CA ALA A 482 0.99 -6.97 7.40
C ALA A 482 0.93 -5.99 8.58
N LEU A 483 0.90 -4.66 8.31
CA LEU A 483 0.69 -3.62 9.32
C LEU A 483 -0.65 -3.81 10.05
N SER A 484 -1.74 -4.01 9.29
CA SER A 484 -3.08 -4.22 9.83
C SER A 484 -3.16 -5.43 10.77
N VAL A 485 -2.53 -6.54 10.37
CA VAL A 485 -2.45 -7.76 11.19
C VAL A 485 -1.66 -7.53 12.48
N ILE A 486 -0.56 -6.79 12.42
CA ILE A 486 0.22 -6.42 13.60
C ILE A 486 -0.64 -5.58 14.56
N VAL A 487 -1.35 -4.58 14.05
CA VAL A 487 -2.25 -3.72 14.83
C VAL A 487 -3.33 -4.56 15.53
N ILE A 488 -4.04 -5.42 14.79
CA ILE A 488 -5.12 -6.25 15.35
C ILE A 488 -4.60 -7.22 16.41
N ASN A 489 -3.45 -7.86 16.19
CA ASN A 489 -2.88 -8.76 17.18
C ASN A 489 -2.50 -8.03 18.47
N GLN A 490 -1.91 -6.85 18.36
CA GLN A 490 -1.52 -6.05 19.54
C GLN A 490 -2.74 -5.54 20.32
N ILE A 491 -3.82 -5.15 19.64
CA ILE A 491 -5.09 -4.80 20.27
C ILE A 491 -5.60 -5.96 21.11
N LYS A 492 -5.68 -7.15 20.52
CA LYS A 492 -6.14 -8.35 21.22
C LYS A 492 -5.25 -8.75 22.39
N ASP A 493 -3.92 -8.57 22.27
CA ASP A 493 -2.97 -8.85 23.37
C ASP A 493 -3.20 -7.89 24.55
N ILE A 494 -3.57 -6.63 24.28
CA ILE A 494 -3.90 -5.64 25.32
C ILE A 494 -5.20 -6.03 26.03
N ASP A 495 -6.23 -6.43 25.29
CA ASP A 495 -7.53 -6.83 25.85
C ASP A 495 -7.41 -8.10 26.71
N ASP A 496 -6.67 -9.12 26.24
CA ASP A 496 -6.47 -10.37 27.00
C ASP A 496 -5.70 -10.14 28.31
N ASN A 497 -4.76 -9.20 28.34
CA ASN A 497 -4.01 -8.87 29.55
C ASN A 497 -4.88 -8.15 30.60
N GLU A 498 -5.87 -7.33 30.19
CA GLU A 498 -6.81 -6.72 31.12
C GLU A 498 -7.76 -7.74 31.75
N VAL A 499 -8.27 -8.69 30.96
CA VAL A 499 -9.13 -9.74 31.48
C VAL A 499 -8.43 -10.56 32.56
N LYS A 500 -7.11 -10.81 32.42
CA LYS A 500 -6.31 -11.51 33.45
C LYS A 500 -6.11 -10.70 34.73
N ILE A 501 -6.01 -9.37 34.60
CA ILE A 501 -5.87 -8.49 35.78
C ILE A 501 -7.17 -8.41 36.56
N TYR A 502 -8.33 -8.40 35.88
CA TYR A 502 -9.65 -8.33 36.50
C TYR A 502 -10.17 -9.66 37.06
N ASN A 503 -9.70 -10.81 36.54
CA ASN A 503 -10.09 -12.16 36.99
C ASN A 503 -8.85 -13.05 37.23
N PRO A 504 -8.11 -12.83 38.32
CA PRO A 504 -6.90 -13.63 38.62
C PRO A 504 -7.21 -15.11 38.90
N GLU A 505 -8.43 -15.46 39.35
CA GLU A 505 -8.83 -16.84 39.67
C GLU A 505 -9.03 -17.74 38.40
N LYS A 506 -9.36 -17.16 37.25
CA LYS A 506 -9.45 -17.94 35.99
C LYS A 506 -8.09 -18.27 35.35
N GLY A 507 -7.01 -17.76 35.91
CA GLY A 507 -5.64 -17.97 35.40
C GLY A 507 -4.90 -19.15 36.03
N ASN A 508 -5.44 -19.76 37.14
CA ASN A 508 -4.78 -20.82 37.89
C ASN A 508 -5.28 -22.24 37.57
N ASP A 509 -6.35 -22.39 36.78
CA ASP A 509 -6.91 -23.71 36.45
C ASP A 509 -6.27 -24.38 35.23
N THR A 510 -5.12 -23.87 34.75
CA THR A 510 -4.34 -24.49 33.68
C THR A 510 -2.85 -24.46 34.02
N LEU A 511 -2.46 -25.26 35.01
CA LEU A 511 -1.09 -25.74 35.19
C LEU A 511 -1.09 -27.26 35.11
#